data_81ab84ccf99c1c59b4115e81ae8c7ae3
#
_entry.id   81ab84ccf99c1c59b4115e81ae8c7ae3
#
_cell.length_a   1.000
_cell.length_b   1.000
_cell.length_c   1.000
_cell.angle_alpha   90.00
_cell.angle_beta   90.00
_cell.angle_gamma   90.00
#
_symmetry.space_group_name_H-M   'P 1'
#
loop_
_entity.id
_entity.type
_entity.pdbx_description
1 polymer ?
#
loop_
_entity_poly.entity_id
_entity_poly.type
_entity_poly.pdbx_seq_one_letter_code
_entity_poly.pdbx_strand_id
1 'polypeptide(L)'
;MKKIKNFIVNIDGSSASGKSTVAKLIARNKRWSVLYSGLLFRYAAKLILEKNPKNKIIFLKKLFLKINYSKIQTLNLHTPEISSLSALIAKDLKIRFIIKSFQKKYVKQKKRIV
;
A
#
# COMPACT_ATOMS: atom_id res chain seq x y z
N MET A 1 13.05 21.38 -19.07
CA MET A 1 12.63 21.15 -18.52
C MET A 1 11.99 20.77 -18.08
N LYS A 2 12.02 20.37 -17.81
CA LYS A 2 11.42 19.94 -17.32
C LYS A 2 10.80 19.75 -16.70
N LYS A 3 10.94 19.75 -16.90
CA LYS A 3 9.92 19.65 -16.24
C LYS A 3 9.77 18.81 -15.07
N ILE A 4 9.35 19.16 -14.20
CA ILE A 4 9.28 18.34 -13.00
C ILE A 4 8.03 17.54 -13.01
N LYS A 5 8.19 16.25 -12.73
CA LYS A 5 7.07 15.32 -12.69
C LYS A 5 6.64 15.06 -11.27
N ASN A 6 5.47 14.49 -11.08
CA ASN A 6 5.10 13.94 -9.79
C ASN A 6 5.95 12.72 -9.52
N PHE A 7 6.47 12.66 -8.32
CA PHE A 7 7.25 11.50 -7.89
C PHE A 7 6.41 10.68 -6.94
N ILE A 8 6.54 9.37 -7.03
CA ILE A 8 5.90 8.47 -6.10
C ILE A 8 7.00 7.75 -5.34
N VAL A 9 6.97 7.91 -4.03
CA VAL A 9 7.97 7.29 -3.17
C VAL A 9 7.34 6.06 -2.54
N ASN A 10 7.91 4.90 -2.82
CA ASN A 10 7.48 3.65 -2.22
C ASN A 10 8.19 3.49 -0.88
N ILE A 11 7.41 3.34 0.17
CA ILE A 11 7.96 3.12 1.51
C ILE A 11 7.68 1.69 1.90
N ASP A 12 8.73 0.91 1.99
CA ASP A 12 8.64 -0.49 2.38
C ASP A 12 9.22 -0.70 3.76
N GLY A 13 8.74 -1.75 4.42
CA GLY A 13 9.28 -2.16 5.69
C GLY A 13 8.52 -1.60 6.87
N SER A 14 9.16 -1.68 8.03
CA SER A 14 8.54 -1.28 9.28
C SER A 14 8.24 0.22 9.29
N SER A 15 7.13 0.58 9.89
CA SER A 15 6.77 1.99 10.05
C SER A 15 7.52 2.63 11.21
N ALA A 16 8.35 1.91 11.92
CA ALA A 16 8.93 2.44 13.13
C ALA A 16 10.16 3.26 12.82
N SER A 17 10.99 3.52 12.61
CA SER A 17 12.32 4.04 12.41
C SER A 17 12.39 5.36 11.65
N GLY A 18 11.42 6.20 11.77
CA GLY A 18 11.49 7.50 11.15
C GLY A 18 11.21 7.54 9.66
N LYS A 19 10.90 6.41 9.06
CA LYS A 19 10.54 6.39 7.64
C LYS A 19 9.33 7.23 7.36
N SER A 20 8.35 7.22 8.26
CA SER A 20 7.16 8.04 8.11
C SER A 20 7.47 9.52 8.13
N THR A 21 8.42 9.93 8.96
CA THR A 21 8.81 11.33 9.02
C THR A 21 9.44 11.78 7.72
N VAL A 22 10.35 10.98 7.19
CA VAL A 22 10.99 11.30 5.91
C VAL A 22 9.95 11.34 4.80
N ALA A 23 9.04 10.37 4.77
CA ALA A 23 8.01 10.32 3.75
C ALA A 23 7.10 11.54 3.81
N LYS A 24 6.78 12.01 5.02
CA LYS A 24 5.96 13.21 5.17
C LYS A 24 6.68 14.44 4.65
N LEU A 25 7.97 14.55 4.91
CA LEU A 25 8.74 15.67 4.39
C LEU A 25 8.79 15.67 2.88
N ILE A 26 8.95 14.49 2.29
CA ILE A 26 8.93 14.36 0.83
C ILE A 26 7.58 14.73 0.28
N ALA A 27 6.51 14.27 0.90
CA ALA A 27 5.16 14.53 0.44
C ALA A 27 4.75 15.99 0.54
N ARG A 28 5.39 16.75 1.39
CA ARG A 28 5.16 18.19 1.46
C ARG A 28 5.56 18.89 0.17
N ASN A 29 6.50 18.31 -0.54
CA ASN A 29 6.80 18.78 -1.86
C ASN A 29 5.60 18.47 -2.73
N LYS A 30 5.00 19.47 -3.31
CA LYS A 30 3.69 19.37 -3.93
C LYS A 30 3.60 18.37 -5.06
N ARG A 31 4.72 17.98 -5.62
CA ARG A 31 4.72 17.10 -6.78
C ARG A 31 5.00 15.66 -6.45
N TRP A 32 5.14 15.37 -5.17
CA TRP A 32 5.47 14.02 -4.74
C TRP A 32 4.30 13.41 -3.99
N SER A 33 4.07 12.16 -4.25
CA SER A 33 3.09 11.37 -3.52
C SER A 33 3.80 10.23 -2.83
N VAL A 34 3.23 9.76 -1.74
CA VAL A 34 3.83 8.67 -0.99
C VAL A 34 2.92 7.46 -1.06
N LEU A 35 3.50 6.32 -1.38
CA LEU A 35 2.81 5.04 -1.40
C LEU A 35 3.42 4.15 -0.33
N TYR A 36 2.63 3.85 0.69
CA TYR A 36 3.07 3.00 1.78
C TYR A 36 2.65 1.57 1.52
N SER A 37 3.64 0.68 1.33
CA SER A 37 3.33 -0.74 1.15
C SER A 37 2.70 -1.32 2.41
N GLY A 38 3.14 -0.85 3.57
CA GLY A 38 2.57 -1.31 4.82
C GLY A 38 1.07 -1.12 4.93
N LEU A 39 0.55 -0.02 4.40
CA LEU A 39 -0.90 0.20 4.39
C LEU A 39 -1.61 -0.81 3.52
N LEU A 40 -1.01 -1.19 2.39
CA LEU A 40 -1.61 -2.17 1.50
C LEU A 40 -1.70 -3.54 2.17
N PHE A 41 -0.64 -3.95 2.87
CA PHE A 41 -0.67 -5.20 3.62
C PHE A 41 -1.69 -5.15 4.75
N ARG A 42 -1.79 -4.03 5.44
CA ARG A 42 -2.76 -3.87 6.52
C ARG A 42 -4.18 -3.89 5.99
N TYR A 43 -4.41 -3.26 4.85
CA TYR A 43 -5.74 -3.28 4.24
C TYR A 43 -6.11 -4.70 3.82
N ALA A 44 -5.18 -5.43 3.22
CA ALA A 44 -5.41 -6.82 2.87
C ALA A 44 -5.78 -7.64 4.12
N ALA A 45 -5.03 -7.44 5.21
CA ALA A 45 -5.31 -8.15 6.45
C ALA A 45 -6.69 -7.81 6.99
N LYS A 46 -7.07 -6.53 6.97
CA LYS A 46 -8.38 -6.11 7.43
C LYS A 46 -9.50 -6.81 6.67
N LEU A 47 -9.39 -6.84 5.36
CA LEU A 47 -10.43 -7.45 4.53
C LEU A 47 -10.47 -8.96 4.70
N ILE A 48 -9.33 -9.60 4.89
CA ILE A 48 -9.29 -11.03 5.19
C ILE A 48 -10.00 -11.31 6.52
N LEU A 49 -9.77 -10.50 7.52
CA LEU A 49 -10.43 -10.66 8.81
C LEU A 49 -11.94 -10.46 8.70
N GLU A 50 -12.37 -9.48 7.92
CA GLU A 50 -13.80 -9.18 7.78
C GLU A 50 -14.53 -10.20 6.93
N LYS A 51 -13.93 -10.63 5.83
CA LYS A 51 -14.61 -11.47 4.85
C LYS A 51 -14.32 -12.95 5.03
N ASN A 52 -13.24 -13.27 5.73
CA ASN A 52 -12.83 -14.64 5.96
C ASN A 52 -12.89 -15.51 4.70
N PRO A 53 -12.20 -15.12 3.62
CA PRO A 53 -12.30 -15.83 2.36
C PRO A 53 -11.68 -17.23 2.45
N LYS A 54 -12.26 -18.16 1.71
CA LYS A 54 -11.71 -19.51 1.63
C LYS A 54 -10.39 -19.52 0.87
N ASN A 55 -10.31 -18.76 -0.20
CA ASN A 55 -9.08 -18.65 -0.97
C ASN A 55 -8.57 -17.21 -0.92
N LYS A 56 -7.57 -17.00 -0.08
CA LYS A 56 -7.04 -15.66 0.13
C LYS A 56 -6.40 -15.08 -1.13
N ILE A 57 -5.74 -15.92 -1.91
CA ILE A 57 -5.04 -15.43 -3.10
C ILE A 57 -6.02 -14.91 -4.13
N ILE A 58 -7.06 -15.68 -4.44
CA ILE A 58 -8.07 -15.25 -5.40
C ILE A 58 -8.78 -13.99 -4.88
N PHE A 59 -9.10 -13.99 -3.59
CA PHE A 59 -9.77 -12.85 -2.97
C PHE A 59 -8.94 -11.59 -3.13
N LEU A 60 -7.65 -11.65 -2.83
CA LEU A 60 -6.78 -10.48 -2.90
C LEU A 60 -6.51 -10.04 -4.33
N LYS A 61 -6.43 -10.98 -5.27
CA LYS A 61 -6.29 -10.60 -6.67
C LYS A 61 -7.46 -9.75 -7.13
N LYS A 62 -8.67 -10.15 -6.77
CA LYS A 62 -9.85 -9.39 -7.13
C LYS A 62 -9.90 -8.05 -6.40
N LEU A 63 -9.55 -8.06 -5.13
CA LEU A 63 -9.58 -6.85 -4.32
C LEU A 63 -8.67 -5.78 -4.90
N PHE A 64 -7.42 -6.16 -5.21
CA PHE A 64 -6.44 -5.19 -5.68
C PHE A 64 -6.64 -4.75 -7.13
N LEU A 65 -7.65 -5.26 -7.80
CA LEU A 65 -8.04 -4.73 -9.11
C LEU A 65 -8.87 -3.46 -9.00
N LYS A 66 -9.50 -3.23 -7.86
CA LYS A 66 -10.44 -2.11 -7.74
C LYS A 66 -10.30 -1.29 -6.47
N ILE A 67 -9.21 -1.40 -5.76
CA ILE A 67 -9.05 -0.61 -4.55
C ILE A 67 -8.74 0.85 -4.89
N ASN A 68 -9.12 1.71 -3.97
CA ASN A 68 -8.81 3.13 -4.05
C ASN A 68 -7.83 3.46 -2.93
N TYR A 69 -6.59 3.74 -3.28
CA TYR A 69 -5.55 3.98 -2.28
C TYR A 69 -5.86 5.19 -1.41
N SER A 70 -6.47 6.22 -1.98
CA SER A 70 -6.83 7.41 -1.20
C SER A 70 -7.79 7.08 -0.07
N LYS A 71 -8.74 6.18 -0.32
CA LYS A 71 -9.66 5.75 0.73
C LYS A 71 -8.96 4.92 1.79
N ILE A 72 -8.01 4.10 1.38
CA ILE A 72 -7.26 3.27 2.33
C ILE A 72 -6.55 4.16 3.36
N GLN A 73 -6.03 5.29 2.93
CA GLN A 73 -5.33 6.20 3.82
C GLN A 73 -6.20 6.77 4.92
N THR A 74 -7.52 6.76 4.75
CA THR A 74 -8.43 7.30 5.75
C THR A 74 -8.88 6.27 6.78
N LEU A 75 -8.52 5.01 6.59
CA LEU A 75 -8.96 3.94 7.47
C LEU A 75 -8.02 3.77 8.65
N ASN A 76 -8.60 3.34 9.77
CA ASN A 76 -7.78 2.96 10.91
C ASN A 76 -7.36 1.50 10.75
N LEU A 77 -6.11 1.28 10.40
CA LEU A 77 -5.57 -0.05 10.14
C LEU A 77 -4.53 -0.47 11.18
N HIS A 78 -4.54 0.17 12.34
CA HIS A 78 -3.53 -0.07 13.36
C HIS A 78 -4.07 -0.80 14.58
N THR A 79 -4.94 -1.77 14.38
CA THR A 79 -5.37 -2.65 15.47
C THR A 79 -4.38 -3.80 15.64
N PRO A 80 -4.33 -4.41 16.83
CA PRO A 80 -3.43 -5.55 17.03
C PRO A 80 -3.72 -6.72 16.09
N GLU A 81 -4.99 -6.99 15.83
CA GLU A 81 -5.38 -8.08 14.94
C GLU A 81 -4.89 -7.83 13.50
N ILE A 82 -5.09 -6.62 13.01
CA ILE A 82 -4.63 -6.28 11.67
C ILE A 82 -3.11 -6.31 11.61
N SER A 83 -2.46 -5.79 12.62
CA SER A 83 -1.00 -5.78 12.65
C SER A 83 -0.41 -7.19 12.63
N SER A 84 -0.98 -8.08 13.43
CA SER A 84 -0.51 -9.47 13.48
C SER A 84 -0.70 -10.18 12.15
N LEU A 85 -1.87 -10.06 11.56
CA LEU A 85 -2.13 -10.72 10.28
C LEU A 85 -1.33 -10.09 9.15
N SER A 86 -1.18 -8.76 9.17
CA SER A 86 -0.38 -8.06 8.18
C SER A 86 1.06 -8.58 8.16
N ALA A 87 1.66 -8.75 9.34
CA ALA A 87 3.00 -9.29 9.42
C ALA A 87 3.07 -10.72 8.89
N LEU A 88 2.04 -11.51 9.16
CA LEU A 88 2.00 -12.88 8.71
C LEU A 88 1.87 -12.99 7.20
N ILE A 89 0.93 -12.27 6.59
CA ILE A 89 0.73 -12.36 5.15
C ILE A 89 1.87 -11.71 4.38
N ALA A 90 2.62 -10.80 4.99
CA ALA A 90 3.77 -10.19 4.33
C ALA A 90 4.88 -11.21 4.04
N LYS A 91 4.83 -12.37 4.70
CA LYS A 91 5.79 -13.45 4.43
C LYS A 91 5.37 -14.34 3.28
N ASP A 92 4.12 -14.24 2.84
CA ASP A 92 3.61 -15.06 1.75
C ASP A 92 4.02 -14.45 0.41
N LEU A 93 4.82 -15.18 -0.35
CA LEU A 93 5.35 -14.67 -1.60
C LEU A 93 4.28 -14.36 -2.63
N LYS A 94 3.21 -15.15 -2.65
CA LYS A 94 2.11 -14.91 -3.59
C LYS A 94 1.37 -13.63 -3.27
N ILE A 95 1.13 -13.39 -1.99
CA ILE A 95 0.46 -12.15 -1.57
C ILE A 95 1.36 -10.96 -1.84
N ARG A 96 2.65 -11.08 -1.55
CA ARG A 96 3.59 -10.01 -1.85
C ARG A 96 3.60 -9.67 -3.33
N PHE A 97 3.53 -10.68 -4.18
CA PHE A 97 3.51 -10.46 -5.62
C PHE A 97 2.28 -9.66 -6.03
N ILE A 98 1.12 -10.01 -5.47
CA ILE A 98 -0.12 -9.29 -5.78
C ILE A 98 0.00 -7.83 -5.41
N ILE A 99 0.49 -7.56 -4.22
CA ILE A 99 0.60 -6.19 -3.72
C ILE A 99 1.65 -5.40 -4.49
N LYS A 100 2.77 -6.02 -4.80
CA LYS A 100 3.81 -5.35 -5.59
C LYS A 100 3.33 -5.06 -7.00
N SER A 101 2.53 -5.95 -7.58
CA SER A 101 1.95 -5.71 -8.90
C SER A 101 1.03 -4.49 -8.87
N PHE A 102 0.24 -4.36 -7.81
CA PHE A 102 -0.60 -3.18 -7.63
C PHE A 102 0.26 -1.91 -7.53
N GLN A 103 1.33 -1.96 -6.75
CA GLN A 103 2.21 -0.81 -6.59
C GLN A 103 2.79 -0.36 -7.93
N LYS A 104 3.21 -1.31 -8.76
CA LYS A 104 3.75 -0.98 -10.07
C LYS A 104 2.73 -0.29 -10.95
N LYS A 105 1.51 -0.81 -10.96
CA LYS A 105 0.43 -0.20 -11.73
C LYS A 105 0.11 1.20 -11.23
N TYR A 106 0.06 1.36 -9.93
CA TYR A 106 -0.26 2.63 -9.32
C TYR A 106 0.77 3.69 -9.72
N VAL A 107 2.04 3.34 -9.64
CA VAL A 107 3.12 4.25 -10.03
C VAL A 107 3.01 4.64 -11.49
N LYS A 108 2.76 3.68 -12.35
CA LYS A 108 2.61 3.97 -13.78
C LYS A 108 1.46 4.93 -14.05
N GLN A 109 0.32 4.68 -13.43
CA GLN A 109 -0.84 5.52 -13.62
C GLN A 109 -0.59 6.95 -13.15
N LYS A 110 0.04 7.09 -11.99
CA LYS A 110 0.30 8.42 -11.45
C LYS A 110 1.32 9.18 -12.29
N LYS A 111 2.30 8.50 -12.80
CA LYS A 111 3.26 9.15 -13.70
C LYS A 111 2.60 9.70 -14.94
N ARG A 112 1.60 9.02 -15.42
CA ARG A 112 0.93 9.44 -16.64
C ARG A 112 0.01 10.63 -16.43
N ILE A 113 -0.36 10.87 -15.20
CA ILE A 113 -1.25 11.97 -14.85
C ILE A 113 -0.49 13.28 -14.79
N VAL A 114 0.77 13.23 -14.64
CA VAL A 114 1.59 14.44 -14.49
C VAL A 114 1.57 15.34 -15.72
#